data_175c42eeaf570ed597e60ad05023ab13
#
_entry.id   175c42eeaf570ed597e60ad05023ab13
#
_cell.length_a   1.000
_cell.length_b   1.000
_cell.length_c   1.000
_cell.angle_alpha   90.00
_cell.angle_beta   90.00
_cell.angle_gamma   90.00
#
_symmetry.space_group_name_H-M   'P 1'
#
loop_
_entity.id
_entity.type
_entity.pdbx_description
1 polymer ?
#
loop_
_entity_poly.entity_id
_entity_poly.type
_entity_poly.pdbx_seq_one_letter_code
_entity_poly.pdbx_strand_id
1 'polypeptide(L)'
;MTGTDEVPRNTGSAVVGLFIVAALTAVGMAMAGGPREIGGQALPVAEALTSERAKAPAGTARPTPEEVRELETNPLLADGIALAAVTCRLPAISRDPAKLERYYKTFASCLAEAWKPALDQANEPALPATVQVTLPETSACGKVPSEAEAVAYYCGGDTTIYAPTEWMLSDAGLERSRHLATMAHEYGHHIQRSSGILSAAAEKMTSPDEDSPADKERVRRIELQANCFGALALAAAAGRGSISTSLAGAALDTYGNTDDSDTHGSRRNQLKWAKAGFVGKTTSSCNTWAATASEVK
;
A
#
# COMPACT_ATOMS: atom_id res chain seq x y z
N MET A 1 50.91 75.55 11.67
CA MET A 1 50.53 74.57 12.68
C MET A 1 49.27 73.94 12.18
N THR A 2 49.42 72.78 11.63
CA THR A 2 48.48 72.07 10.81
C THR A 2 47.82 70.98 11.66
N GLY A 3 46.49 71.03 11.80
CA GLY A 3 45.70 69.95 12.41
C GLY A 3 44.95 69.22 11.28
N THR A 4 45.19 67.95 11.18
CA THR A 4 44.54 67.06 10.24
C THR A 4 43.41 66.35 10.95
N ASP A 5 42.11 66.58 10.51
CA ASP A 5 40.95 65.87 10.96
C ASP A 5 40.86 64.54 10.22
N GLU A 6 40.90 63.43 10.95
CA GLU A 6 40.56 62.08 10.44
C GLU A 6 39.06 61.82 10.61
N VAL A 7 38.44 61.47 9.49
CA VAL A 7 37.02 61.02 9.44
C VAL A 7 36.95 59.49 9.66
N PRO A 8 36.15 58.98 10.59
CA PRO A 8 36.03 57.53 10.79
C PRO A 8 35.23 56.88 9.66
N ARG A 9 35.79 55.83 9.07
CA ARG A 9 35.15 54.97 8.08
C ARG A 9 34.08 54.08 8.74
N ASN A 10 32.85 54.21 8.25
CA ASN A 10 31.71 53.41 8.66
C ASN A 10 31.81 52.01 8.01
N THR A 11 32.14 50.96 8.79
CA THR A 11 32.16 49.56 8.40
C THR A 11 30.92 48.83 8.95
N GLY A 12 29.76 49.16 8.41
CA GLY A 12 28.52 48.61 8.94
C GLY A 12 27.44 48.21 7.92
N SER A 13 27.80 47.79 6.70
CA SER A 13 26.74 47.48 5.71
C SER A 13 26.97 46.24 4.85
N ALA A 14 27.83 45.31 5.24
CA ALA A 14 28.10 44.11 4.42
C ALA A 14 27.58 42.79 4.99
N VAL A 15 26.98 42.77 6.19
CA VAL A 15 26.60 41.50 6.87
C VAL A 15 25.12 41.19 6.77
N VAL A 16 24.25 42.19 6.46
CA VAL A 16 22.78 41.98 6.40
C VAL A 16 22.33 41.36 5.09
N GLY A 17 23.09 41.46 4.02
CA GLY A 17 22.73 40.92 2.70
C GLY A 17 22.87 39.40 2.53
N LEU A 18 23.75 38.78 3.35
CA LEU A 18 24.06 37.35 3.17
C LEU A 18 23.06 36.41 3.86
N PHE A 19 22.37 36.88 4.91
CA PHE A 19 21.39 36.07 5.63
C PHE A 19 20.03 35.99 4.94
N ILE A 20 19.66 36.94 4.09
CA ILE A 20 18.39 36.94 3.37
C ILE A 20 18.41 35.97 2.17
N VAL A 21 19.57 35.79 1.53
CA VAL A 21 19.71 34.85 0.40
C VAL A 21 19.74 33.40 0.88
N ALA A 22 20.28 33.11 2.05
CA ALA A 22 20.30 31.77 2.62
C ALA A 22 18.93 31.32 3.12
N ALA A 23 18.08 32.25 3.61
CA ALA A 23 16.73 31.94 4.05
C ALA A 23 15.73 31.69 2.88
N LEU A 24 15.96 32.34 1.75
CA LEU A 24 15.10 32.15 0.55
C LEU A 24 15.41 30.86 -0.21
N THR A 25 16.65 30.35 -0.13
CA THR A 25 17.02 29.06 -0.72
C THR A 25 16.55 27.87 0.12
N ALA A 26 16.44 28.02 1.44
CA ALA A 26 15.90 26.96 2.31
C ALA A 26 14.38 26.76 2.19
N VAL A 27 13.62 27.83 1.90
CA VAL A 27 12.17 27.74 1.68
C VAL A 27 11.83 27.19 0.29
N GLY A 28 12.71 27.35 -0.70
CA GLY A 28 12.52 26.82 -2.07
C GLY A 28 12.77 25.30 -2.18
N MET A 29 13.53 24.69 -1.27
CA MET A 29 13.79 23.23 -1.27
C MET A 29 12.76 22.41 -0.51
N ALA A 30 11.90 23.04 0.30
CA ALA A 30 10.84 22.34 1.03
C ALA A 30 9.58 22.06 0.19
N MET A 31 9.54 22.50 -1.07
CA MET A 31 8.41 22.30 -1.99
C MET A 31 8.68 21.30 -3.12
N ALA A 32 9.89 20.73 -3.21
CA ALA A 32 10.14 19.57 -4.05
C ALA A 32 9.76 18.34 -3.23
N GLY A 33 8.52 17.85 -3.38
CA GLY A 33 8.10 16.59 -2.81
C GLY A 33 9.07 15.50 -3.27
N GLY A 34 9.89 15.00 -2.33
CA GLY A 34 10.72 13.82 -2.55
C GLY A 34 9.84 12.60 -2.89
N PRO A 35 10.43 11.51 -3.37
CA PRO A 35 9.70 10.27 -3.60
C PRO A 35 9.03 9.86 -2.28
N ARG A 36 7.70 9.74 -2.31
CA ARG A 36 6.91 9.29 -1.16
C ARG A 36 6.64 7.80 -1.30
N GLU A 37 6.74 7.08 -0.20
CA GLU A 37 6.33 5.69 -0.10
C GLU A 37 4.90 5.49 -0.64
N ILE A 38 4.63 4.32 -1.21
CA ILE A 38 3.25 3.86 -1.30
C ILE A 38 2.91 3.45 0.12
N GLY A 39 2.36 4.40 0.86
CA GLY A 39 2.03 4.20 2.26
C GLY A 39 0.73 3.44 2.37
N GLY A 40 0.79 2.13 2.26
CA GLY A 40 -0.22 1.22 2.74
C GLY A 40 0.22 0.68 4.09
N GLN A 41 -0.69 0.45 5.00
CA GLN A 41 -0.43 -0.26 6.24
C GLN A 41 -1.56 -1.25 6.51
N ALA A 42 -1.22 -2.54 6.56
CA ALA A 42 -2.12 -3.53 7.08
C ALA A 42 -2.15 -3.41 8.60
N LEU A 43 -3.27 -3.01 9.17
CA LEU A 43 -3.46 -3.02 10.61
C LEU A 43 -3.98 -4.39 11.05
N PRO A 44 -3.18 -5.20 11.77
CA PRO A 44 -3.63 -6.48 12.30
C PRO A 44 -4.65 -6.23 13.42
N VAL A 45 -5.73 -7.00 13.44
CA VAL A 45 -6.73 -6.98 14.50
C VAL A 45 -6.45 -8.08 15.50
N ALA A 46 -5.96 -7.72 16.65
CA ALA A 46 -5.74 -8.66 17.76
C ALA A 46 -7.06 -9.27 18.30
N GLU A 47 -8.21 -8.62 18.11
CA GLU A 47 -9.49 -9.03 18.70
C GLU A 47 -10.53 -9.63 17.75
N ALA A 48 -10.36 -9.50 16.43
CA ALA A 48 -11.33 -10.06 15.47
C ALA A 48 -11.29 -11.61 15.38
N LEU A 49 -10.39 -12.24 16.10
CA LEU A 49 -10.24 -13.70 16.12
C LEU A 49 -11.24 -14.41 17.03
N THR A 50 -12.05 -13.68 17.81
CA THR A 50 -13.04 -14.23 18.75
C THR A 50 -14.49 -14.03 18.33
N SER A 51 -14.77 -13.61 17.08
CA SER A 51 -16.17 -13.47 16.64
C SER A 51 -16.85 -14.84 16.59
N GLU A 52 -17.77 -15.03 17.49
CA GLU A 52 -18.60 -16.22 17.60
C GLU A 52 -19.22 -16.61 16.26
N ARG A 53 -18.98 -17.85 15.89
CA ARG A 53 -19.62 -18.55 14.77
C ARG A 53 -21.13 -18.46 14.96
N ALA A 54 -21.77 -17.49 14.31
CA ALA A 54 -23.22 -17.43 14.25
C ALA A 54 -23.72 -18.71 13.59
N LYS A 55 -24.46 -19.52 14.34
CA LYS A 55 -25.07 -20.77 13.91
C LYS A 55 -26.05 -20.49 12.76
N ALA A 56 -25.61 -20.71 11.53
CA ALA A 56 -26.50 -20.67 10.38
C ALA A 56 -27.43 -21.90 10.40
N PRO A 57 -28.71 -21.76 10.02
CA PRO A 57 -29.61 -22.88 9.92
C PRO A 57 -29.19 -23.85 8.82
N ALA A 58 -29.33 -25.14 9.08
CA ALA A 58 -28.96 -26.24 8.20
C ALA A 58 -29.80 -26.22 6.90
N GLY A 59 -29.26 -25.56 5.89
CA GLY A 59 -29.70 -25.67 4.50
C GLY A 59 -28.50 -26.10 3.67
N THR A 60 -28.70 -26.89 2.63
CA THR A 60 -27.72 -27.53 1.76
C THR A 60 -26.78 -26.55 0.98
N ALA A 61 -26.25 -25.53 1.65
CA ALA A 61 -25.25 -24.66 1.10
C ALA A 61 -23.90 -25.40 1.06
N ARG A 62 -23.23 -25.32 -0.08
CA ARG A 62 -21.83 -25.75 -0.24
C ARG A 62 -21.01 -25.12 0.90
N PRO A 63 -20.19 -25.89 1.63
CA PRO A 63 -19.40 -25.30 2.71
C PRO A 63 -18.59 -24.12 2.17
N THR A 64 -18.66 -22.98 2.83
CA THR A 64 -17.76 -21.86 2.54
C THR A 64 -16.35 -22.29 2.93
N PRO A 65 -15.33 -22.08 2.07
CA PRO A 65 -13.95 -22.37 2.43
C PRO A 65 -13.57 -21.70 3.74
N GLU A 66 -12.78 -22.37 4.56
CA GLU A 66 -12.21 -21.80 5.79
C GLU A 66 -10.88 -21.12 5.48
N GLU A 67 -10.63 -19.98 6.11
CA GLU A 67 -9.36 -19.26 6.04
C GLU A 67 -8.24 -20.14 6.58
N VAL A 68 -7.18 -20.36 5.79
CA VAL A 68 -5.99 -21.12 6.18
C VAL A 68 -4.94 -20.19 6.74
N ARG A 69 -4.46 -20.46 7.97
CA ARG A 69 -3.49 -19.63 8.69
C ARG A 69 -2.08 -20.17 8.56
N GLU A 70 -1.53 -20.05 7.38
CA GLU A 70 -0.18 -20.44 7.05
C GLU A 70 0.58 -19.29 6.42
N LEU A 71 1.91 -19.35 6.40
CA LEU A 71 2.77 -18.34 5.78
C LEU A 71 3.47 -18.92 4.55
N GLU A 72 4.60 -19.55 4.70
CA GLU A 72 5.42 -20.05 3.59
C GLU A 72 4.70 -21.08 2.72
N THR A 73 3.90 -21.93 3.33
CA THR A 73 3.16 -23.04 2.69
C THR A 73 1.67 -22.73 2.49
N ASN A 74 1.28 -21.46 2.57
CA ASN A 74 -0.11 -21.06 2.36
C ASN A 74 -0.61 -21.55 1.01
N PRO A 75 -1.80 -22.19 0.94
CA PRO A 75 -2.36 -22.73 -0.30
C PRO A 75 -2.44 -21.74 -1.45
N LEU A 76 -2.68 -20.45 -1.16
CA LEU A 76 -2.67 -19.41 -2.18
C LEU A 76 -1.31 -19.24 -2.86
N LEU A 77 -0.21 -19.59 -2.19
CA LEU A 77 1.15 -19.47 -2.71
C LEU A 77 1.64 -20.72 -3.44
N ALA A 78 0.77 -21.70 -3.65
CA ALA A 78 1.10 -22.91 -4.41
C ALA A 78 1.38 -22.57 -5.89
N ASP A 79 2.20 -23.42 -6.52
CA ASP A 79 2.54 -23.25 -7.94
C ASP A 79 1.33 -23.39 -8.85
N GLY A 80 1.32 -22.60 -9.92
CA GLY A 80 0.29 -22.66 -10.95
C GLY A 80 -1.00 -21.88 -10.65
N ILE A 81 -1.14 -21.27 -9.46
CA ILE A 81 -2.27 -20.40 -9.17
C ILE A 81 -2.05 -19.05 -9.84
N ALA A 82 -2.98 -18.67 -10.72
CA ALA A 82 -2.92 -17.42 -11.47
C ALA A 82 -4.24 -16.64 -11.40
N LEU A 83 -4.15 -15.33 -11.54
CA LEU A 83 -5.31 -14.47 -11.61
C LEU A 83 -6.00 -14.56 -12.97
N ALA A 84 -7.32 -14.36 -12.98
CA ALA A 84 -8.04 -14.19 -14.24
C ALA A 84 -7.69 -12.88 -14.91
N ALA A 85 -7.57 -12.89 -16.22
CA ALA A 85 -7.49 -11.65 -16.99
C ALA A 85 -8.82 -10.90 -16.94
N VAL A 86 -8.79 -9.61 -16.55
CA VAL A 86 -9.99 -8.80 -16.34
C VAL A 86 -10.00 -7.52 -17.17
N THR A 87 -11.19 -7.03 -17.48
CA THR A 87 -11.39 -5.78 -18.23
C THR A 87 -11.96 -4.71 -17.30
N CYS A 88 -11.09 -3.92 -16.68
CA CYS A 88 -11.49 -2.83 -15.79
C CYS A 88 -12.02 -1.63 -16.59
N ARG A 89 -13.29 -1.26 -16.38
CA ARG A 89 -13.93 -0.09 -17.00
C ARG A 89 -14.06 1.03 -15.96
N LEU A 90 -12.94 1.68 -15.65
CA LEU A 90 -12.87 2.71 -14.64
C LEU A 90 -13.47 4.01 -15.16
N PRO A 91 -14.25 4.76 -14.36
CA PRO A 91 -14.66 6.13 -14.69
C PRO A 91 -13.44 7.06 -14.76
N ALA A 92 -13.62 8.29 -15.22
CA ALA A 92 -12.56 9.28 -15.16
C ALA A 92 -12.22 9.61 -13.71
N ILE A 93 -10.90 9.69 -13.42
CA ILE A 93 -10.43 10.15 -12.10
C ILE A 93 -10.81 11.63 -11.90
N SER A 94 -11.10 12.02 -10.68
CA SER A 94 -11.62 13.36 -10.37
C SER A 94 -11.18 13.80 -8.98
N ARG A 95 -11.13 15.13 -8.76
CA ARG A 95 -10.96 15.72 -7.41
C ARG A 95 -12.26 15.71 -6.58
N ASP A 96 -13.39 15.44 -7.21
CA ASP A 96 -14.69 15.31 -6.54
C ASP A 96 -14.70 14.01 -5.72
N PRO A 97 -14.96 14.06 -4.40
CA PRO A 97 -14.87 12.89 -3.53
C PRO A 97 -15.78 11.73 -3.96
N ALA A 98 -17.02 12.02 -4.37
CA ALA A 98 -17.97 10.98 -4.77
C ALA A 98 -17.56 10.29 -6.09
N LYS A 99 -16.93 11.04 -7.01
CA LYS A 99 -16.39 10.47 -8.26
C LYS A 99 -15.14 9.67 -8.00
N LEU A 100 -14.27 10.14 -7.10
CA LEU A 100 -13.05 9.41 -6.70
C LEU A 100 -13.40 8.11 -5.98
N GLU A 101 -14.36 8.15 -5.05
CA GLU A 101 -14.89 6.95 -4.40
C GLU A 101 -15.43 5.93 -5.42
N ARG A 102 -16.19 6.39 -6.39
CA ARG A 102 -16.70 5.52 -7.47
C ARG A 102 -15.55 4.91 -8.28
N TYR A 103 -14.50 5.69 -8.56
CA TYR A 103 -13.30 5.21 -9.25
C TYR A 103 -12.65 4.06 -8.46
N TYR A 104 -12.43 4.22 -7.15
CA TYR A 104 -11.83 3.21 -6.31
C TYR A 104 -12.72 1.98 -6.12
N LYS A 105 -14.01 2.16 -5.85
CA LYS A 105 -14.97 1.04 -5.74
C LYS A 105 -15.04 0.22 -7.02
N THR A 106 -15.04 0.89 -8.19
CA THR A 106 -15.02 0.20 -9.48
C THR A 106 -13.72 -0.58 -9.67
N PHE A 107 -12.59 -0.01 -9.26
CA PHE A 107 -11.31 -0.71 -9.36
C PHE A 107 -11.25 -1.90 -8.39
N ALA A 108 -11.64 -1.74 -7.13
CA ALA A 108 -11.69 -2.83 -6.16
C ALA A 108 -12.59 -3.99 -6.63
N SER A 109 -13.76 -3.69 -7.24
CA SER A 109 -14.62 -4.71 -7.84
C SER A 109 -13.92 -5.47 -8.98
N CYS A 110 -13.18 -4.75 -9.83
CA CYS A 110 -12.40 -5.38 -10.90
C CYS A 110 -11.27 -6.27 -10.35
N LEU A 111 -10.60 -5.85 -9.28
CA LEU A 111 -9.60 -6.66 -8.59
C LEU A 111 -10.23 -7.92 -7.98
N ALA A 112 -11.43 -7.81 -7.39
CA ALA A 112 -12.18 -8.97 -6.87
C ALA A 112 -12.44 -10.01 -7.96
N GLU A 113 -12.85 -9.58 -9.17
CA GLU A 113 -13.06 -10.46 -10.31
C GLU A 113 -11.75 -11.17 -10.73
N ALA A 114 -10.62 -10.46 -10.69
CA ALA A 114 -9.31 -11.03 -11.02
C ALA A 114 -8.87 -12.09 -10.00
N TRP A 115 -9.04 -11.82 -8.72
CA TRP A 115 -8.56 -12.65 -7.62
C TRP A 115 -9.44 -13.85 -7.31
N LYS A 116 -10.75 -13.75 -7.57
CA LYS A 116 -11.71 -14.81 -7.19
C LYS A 116 -11.31 -16.21 -7.67
N PRO A 117 -10.91 -16.46 -8.93
CA PRO A 117 -10.53 -17.80 -9.37
C PRO A 117 -9.26 -18.32 -8.67
N ALA A 118 -8.31 -17.45 -8.31
CA ALA A 118 -7.12 -17.82 -7.57
C ALA A 118 -7.44 -18.25 -6.14
N LEU A 119 -8.33 -17.50 -5.45
CA LEU A 119 -8.82 -17.86 -4.12
C LEU A 119 -9.64 -19.14 -4.16
N ASP A 120 -10.54 -19.31 -5.14
CA ASP A 120 -11.32 -20.54 -5.33
C ASP A 120 -10.41 -21.76 -5.54
N GLN A 121 -9.34 -21.62 -6.34
CA GLN A 121 -8.36 -22.69 -6.59
C GLN A 121 -7.56 -23.05 -5.33
N ALA A 122 -7.23 -22.05 -4.51
CA ALA A 122 -6.56 -22.24 -3.23
C ALA A 122 -7.49 -22.75 -2.13
N ASN A 123 -8.80 -22.85 -2.38
CA ASN A 123 -9.85 -23.13 -1.39
C ASN A 123 -9.88 -22.11 -0.25
N GLU A 124 -9.58 -20.86 -0.56
CA GLU A 124 -9.60 -19.73 0.36
C GLU A 124 -10.87 -18.88 0.18
N PRO A 125 -11.39 -18.24 1.24
CA PRO A 125 -12.60 -17.44 1.13
C PRO A 125 -12.34 -16.16 0.30
N ALA A 126 -13.26 -15.85 -0.62
CA ALA A 126 -13.29 -14.56 -1.30
C ALA A 126 -14.11 -13.57 -0.45
N LEU A 127 -13.47 -12.93 0.52
CA LEU A 127 -14.14 -11.94 1.37
C LEU A 127 -14.53 -10.69 0.55
N PRO A 128 -15.64 -10.01 0.89
CA PRO A 128 -15.95 -8.72 0.26
C PRO A 128 -15.02 -7.63 0.78
N ALA A 129 -14.47 -6.81 -0.11
CA ALA A 129 -13.73 -5.61 0.23
C ALA A 129 -14.64 -4.38 0.19
N THR A 130 -14.57 -3.55 1.21
CA THR A 130 -15.22 -2.22 1.23
C THR A 130 -14.18 -1.14 0.91
N VAL A 131 -14.60 -0.04 0.31
CA VAL A 131 -13.76 1.14 0.08
C VAL A 131 -14.45 2.37 0.65
N GLN A 132 -13.72 3.16 1.44
CA GLN A 132 -14.15 4.43 2.00
C GLN A 132 -13.13 5.52 1.69
N VAL A 133 -13.61 6.71 1.35
CA VAL A 133 -12.79 7.90 1.04
C VAL A 133 -12.83 8.95 2.14
N THR A 134 -13.43 8.60 3.26
CA THR A 134 -13.48 9.38 4.50
C THR A 134 -12.94 8.54 5.64
N LEU A 135 -12.29 9.19 6.61
CA LEU A 135 -11.81 8.52 7.80
C LEU A 135 -12.89 8.48 8.87
N PRO A 136 -13.10 7.34 9.52
CA PRO A 136 -13.87 7.29 10.76
C PRO A 136 -13.04 7.88 11.90
N GLU A 137 -13.68 8.24 13.02
CA GLU A 137 -12.95 8.61 14.24
C GLU A 137 -12.15 7.44 14.80
N THR A 138 -12.69 6.25 14.70
CA THR A 138 -12.05 4.96 15.04
C THR A 138 -12.45 3.90 14.02
N SER A 139 -11.50 3.04 13.65
CA SER A 139 -11.79 1.87 12.80
C SER A 139 -11.89 0.59 13.65
N ALA A 140 -12.33 -0.50 13.04
CA ALA A 140 -12.29 -1.83 13.66
C ALA A 140 -10.85 -2.29 13.97
N CYS A 141 -9.85 -1.61 13.42
CA CYS A 141 -8.42 -1.83 13.66
C CYS A 141 -7.82 -0.89 14.73
N GLY A 142 -8.66 -0.15 15.45
CA GLY A 142 -8.23 0.78 16.49
C GLY A 142 -7.95 2.19 15.97
N LYS A 143 -6.80 2.75 16.37
CA LYS A 143 -6.41 4.11 16.02
C LYS A 143 -6.18 4.24 14.52
N VAL A 144 -6.78 5.25 13.92
CA VAL A 144 -6.55 5.61 12.52
C VAL A 144 -5.15 6.22 12.37
N PRO A 145 -4.32 5.77 11.39
CA PRO A 145 -3.02 6.38 11.14
C PRO A 145 -3.17 7.83 10.70
N SER A 146 -2.11 8.61 10.85
CA SER A 146 -2.03 9.97 10.28
C SER A 146 -1.63 9.91 8.80
N GLU A 147 -1.86 11.01 8.05
CA GLU A 147 -1.42 11.14 6.65
C GLU A 147 0.08 10.94 6.46
N ALA A 148 0.89 11.26 7.49
CA ALA A 148 2.34 11.08 7.46
C ALA A 148 2.75 9.60 7.61
N GLU A 149 1.90 8.78 8.24
CA GLU A 149 2.14 7.34 8.44
C GLU A 149 1.63 6.52 7.26
N ALA A 150 0.48 6.88 6.67
CA ALA A 150 -0.08 6.16 5.54
C ALA A 150 -0.98 7.08 4.68
N VAL A 151 -0.86 7.00 3.36
CA VAL A 151 -1.73 7.71 2.41
C VAL A 151 -3.09 7.03 2.26
N ALA A 152 -3.09 5.71 2.36
CA ALA A 152 -4.25 4.83 2.44
C ALA A 152 -3.89 3.68 3.38
N TYR A 153 -4.88 2.94 3.88
CA TYR A 153 -4.62 1.74 4.67
C TYR A 153 -5.76 0.73 4.56
N TYR A 154 -5.42 -0.53 4.70
CA TYR A 154 -6.38 -1.62 4.80
C TYR A 154 -6.61 -2.01 6.26
N CYS A 155 -7.88 -2.10 6.68
CA CYS A 155 -8.25 -2.64 7.98
C CYS A 155 -8.82 -4.05 7.83
N GLY A 156 -8.11 -5.04 8.36
CA GLY A 156 -8.53 -6.45 8.33
C GLY A 156 -9.74 -6.75 9.21
N GLY A 157 -10.05 -5.89 10.18
CA GLY A 157 -11.17 -6.08 11.12
C GLY A 157 -12.53 -5.85 10.49
N ASP A 158 -12.64 -4.93 9.55
CA ASP A 158 -13.87 -4.62 8.82
C ASP A 158 -13.74 -4.83 7.30
N THR A 159 -12.61 -5.39 6.85
CA THR A 159 -12.29 -5.63 5.43
C THR A 159 -12.40 -4.37 4.56
N THR A 160 -12.01 -3.21 5.12
CA THR A 160 -12.16 -1.90 4.47
C THR A 160 -10.81 -1.33 4.05
N ILE A 161 -10.74 -0.88 2.80
CA ILE A 161 -9.67 0.01 2.31
C ILE A 161 -10.10 1.44 2.57
N TYR A 162 -9.36 2.13 3.41
CA TYR A 162 -9.52 3.55 3.67
C TYR A 162 -8.56 4.33 2.78
N ALA A 163 -9.10 5.10 1.84
CA ALA A 163 -8.34 5.92 0.89
C ALA A 163 -8.84 7.37 0.94
N PRO A 164 -8.50 8.14 2.00
CA PRO A 164 -9.05 9.48 2.22
C PRO A 164 -8.79 10.39 1.02
N THR A 165 -9.83 11.06 0.52
CA THR A 165 -9.73 11.90 -0.68
C THR A 165 -8.61 12.92 -0.58
N GLU A 166 -8.49 13.60 0.56
CA GLU A 166 -7.50 14.66 0.75
C GLU A 166 -6.07 14.10 0.71
N TRP A 167 -5.81 12.99 1.39
CA TRP A 167 -4.50 12.34 1.43
C TRP A 167 -4.10 11.80 0.05
N MET A 168 -5.02 11.08 -0.59
CA MET A 168 -4.79 10.54 -1.93
C MET A 168 -4.55 11.64 -2.98
N LEU A 169 -5.24 12.78 -2.87
CA LEU A 169 -5.02 13.90 -3.78
C LEU A 169 -3.78 14.74 -3.41
N SER A 170 -3.40 14.80 -2.14
CA SER A 170 -2.14 15.40 -1.68
C SER A 170 -0.93 14.63 -2.21
N ASP A 171 -1.00 13.29 -2.16
CA ASP A 171 0.06 12.39 -2.61
C ASP A 171 0.17 12.29 -4.14
N ALA A 172 -0.93 12.02 -4.81
CA ALA A 172 -0.96 11.63 -6.21
C ALA A 172 -1.60 12.65 -7.16
N GLY A 173 -2.24 13.69 -6.66
CA GLY A 173 -3.00 14.63 -7.50
C GLY A 173 -4.06 13.90 -8.33
N LEU A 174 -3.88 13.86 -9.65
CA LEU A 174 -4.71 13.09 -10.59
C LEU A 174 -3.88 12.08 -11.38
N GLU A 175 -2.71 11.72 -10.87
CA GLU A 175 -1.82 10.73 -11.51
C GLU A 175 -2.39 9.31 -11.33
N ARG A 176 -3.01 8.80 -12.37
CA ARG A 176 -3.72 7.51 -12.35
C ARG A 176 -2.85 6.33 -11.96
N SER A 177 -1.59 6.31 -12.40
CA SER A 177 -0.64 5.23 -12.08
C SER A 177 -0.45 5.07 -10.58
N ARG A 178 -0.29 6.18 -9.86
CA ARG A 178 -0.08 6.16 -8.42
C ARG A 178 -1.35 5.73 -7.66
N HIS A 179 -2.52 6.26 -8.04
CA HIS A 179 -3.79 5.79 -7.48
C HIS A 179 -4.03 4.29 -7.68
N LEU A 180 -3.71 3.77 -8.88
CA LEU A 180 -3.85 2.34 -9.17
C LEU A 180 -2.87 1.50 -8.35
N ALA A 181 -1.60 1.94 -8.21
CA ALA A 181 -0.60 1.24 -7.42
C ALA A 181 -1.00 1.17 -5.94
N THR A 182 -1.37 2.31 -5.34
CA THR A 182 -1.82 2.37 -3.95
C THR A 182 -3.05 1.48 -3.71
N MET A 183 -4.09 1.63 -4.50
CA MET A 183 -5.30 0.81 -4.35
C MET A 183 -5.07 -0.69 -4.59
N ALA A 184 -4.17 -1.06 -5.50
CA ALA A 184 -3.81 -2.45 -5.74
C ALA A 184 -2.99 -3.03 -4.58
N HIS A 185 -2.11 -2.24 -3.95
CA HIS A 185 -1.37 -2.61 -2.74
C HIS A 185 -2.33 -2.88 -1.58
N GLU A 186 -3.25 -1.95 -1.28
CA GLU A 186 -4.25 -2.14 -0.22
C GLU A 186 -5.13 -3.38 -0.48
N TYR A 187 -5.46 -3.61 -1.75
CA TYR A 187 -6.17 -4.83 -2.13
C TYR A 187 -5.29 -6.09 -1.94
N GLY A 188 -3.97 -5.96 -2.06
CA GLY A 188 -3.00 -7.01 -1.70
C GLY A 188 -3.14 -7.42 -0.23
N HIS A 189 -3.28 -6.46 0.70
CA HIS A 189 -3.56 -6.74 2.11
C HIS A 189 -4.92 -7.42 2.32
N HIS A 190 -5.93 -7.03 1.53
CA HIS A 190 -7.23 -7.71 1.54
C HIS A 190 -7.10 -9.18 1.13
N ILE A 191 -6.27 -9.50 0.16
CA ILE A 191 -5.98 -10.88 -0.24
C ILE A 191 -5.23 -11.64 0.85
N GLN A 192 -4.24 -11.00 1.50
CA GLN A 192 -3.56 -11.59 2.67
C GLN A 192 -4.52 -11.86 3.83
N ARG A 193 -5.52 -11.01 4.03
CA ARG A 193 -6.58 -11.25 5.03
C ARG A 193 -7.47 -12.42 4.62
N SER A 194 -7.91 -12.47 3.36
CA SER A 194 -8.77 -13.53 2.82
C SER A 194 -8.11 -14.90 2.88
N SER A 195 -6.80 -14.98 2.62
CA SER A 195 -6.02 -16.23 2.65
C SER A 195 -5.43 -16.58 4.01
N GLY A 196 -5.75 -15.84 5.08
CA GLY A 196 -5.25 -16.10 6.43
C GLY A 196 -3.79 -15.70 6.67
N ILE A 197 -3.06 -15.27 5.65
CA ILE A 197 -1.64 -14.87 5.78
C ILE A 197 -1.49 -13.74 6.81
N LEU A 198 -2.37 -12.73 6.77
CA LEU A 198 -2.29 -11.59 7.68
C LEU A 198 -2.53 -12.00 9.13
N SER A 199 -3.49 -12.89 9.37
CA SER A 199 -3.77 -13.44 10.70
C SER A 199 -2.61 -14.31 11.22
N ALA A 200 -2.06 -15.19 10.37
CA ALA A 200 -0.91 -16.03 10.74
C ALA A 200 0.34 -15.21 11.02
N ALA A 201 0.56 -14.12 10.30
CA ALA A 201 1.67 -13.20 10.56
C ALA A 201 1.48 -12.47 11.88
N ALA A 202 0.28 -11.95 12.16
CA ALA A 202 -0.05 -11.28 13.43
C ALA A 202 0.15 -12.19 14.64
N GLU A 203 -0.24 -13.46 14.57
CA GLU A 203 -0.02 -14.46 15.64
C GLU A 203 1.47 -14.69 15.97
N LYS A 204 2.37 -14.38 15.05
CA LYS A 204 3.82 -14.51 15.23
C LYS A 204 4.51 -13.22 15.66
N MET A 205 3.79 -12.10 15.75
CA MET A 205 4.34 -10.86 16.28
C MET A 205 4.63 -11.02 17.77
N THR A 206 5.75 -10.47 18.21
CA THR A 206 6.23 -10.59 19.60
C THR A 206 6.00 -9.31 20.40
N SER A 207 5.75 -8.19 19.71
CA SER A 207 5.48 -6.88 20.30
C SER A 207 4.26 -6.23 19.65
N PRO A 208 3.38 -5.60 20.43
CA PRO A 208 2.26 -4.82 19.89
C PRO A 208 2.72 -3.65 19.01
N ASP A 209 3.91 -3.11 19.27
CA ASP A 209 4.47 -1.95 18.57
C ASP A 209 5.37 -2.36 17.39
N GLU A 210 5.47 -3.66 17.08
CA GLU A 210 6.26 -4.22 15.97
C GLU A 210 7.74 -3.80 15.97
N ASP A 211 8.29 -3.42 17.13
CA ASP A 211 9.63 -2.80 17.25
C ASP A 211 10.79 -3.77 17.19
N SER A 212 10.55 -5.08 17.41
CA SER A 212 11.64 -6.04 17.37
C SER A 212 12.17 -6.22 15.92
N PRO A 213 13.46 -6.50 15.74
CA PRO A 213 14.01 -6.78 14.41
C PRO A 213 13.27 -7.89 13.66
N ALA A 214 12.77 -8.89 14.40
CA ALA A 214 12.02 -10.01 13.85
C ALA A 214 10.60 -9.57 13.42
N ASP A 215 9.95 -8.69 14.19
CA ASP A 215 8.63 -8.17 13.85
C ASP A 215 8.73 -7.21 12.66
N LYS A 216 9.72 -6.33 12.63
CA LYS A 216 10.01 -5.49 11.45
C LYS A 216 10.27 -6.31 10.18
N GLU A 217 10.93 -7.46 10.28
CA GLU A 217 11.08 -8.36 9.14
C GLU A 217 9.74 -8.96 8.71
N ARG A 218 8.88 -9.35 9.66
CA ARG A 218 7.53 -9.87 9.33
C ARG A 218 6.68 -8.81 8.64
N VAL A 219 6.71 -7.58 9.13
CA VAL A 219 6.02 -6.44 8.49
C VAL A 219 6.54 -6.25 7.07
N ARG A 220 7.87 -6.22 6.85
CA ARG A 220 8.42 -6.13 5.49
C ARG A 220 7.95 -7.25 4.56
N ARG A 221 7.83 -8.48 5.07
CA ARG A 221 7.31 -9.61 4.27
C ARG A 221 5.85 -9.39 3.87
N ILE A 222 5.03 -8.86 4.78
CA ILE A 222 3.63 -8.48 4.51
C ILE A 222 3.60 -7.40 3.42
N GLU A 223 4.33 -6.31 3.60
CA GLU A 223 4.30 -5.15 2.71
C GLU A 223 4.83 -5.46 1.31
N LEU A 224 5.96 -6.17 1.23
CA LEU A 224 6.53 -6.61 -0.05
C LEU A 224 5.64 -7.62 -0.78
N GLN A 225 4.92 -8.46 -0.05
CA GLN A 225 3.94 -9.35 -0.63
C GLN A 225 2.71 -8.60 -1.14
N ALA A 226 2.25 -7.57 -0.42
CA ALA A 226 1.16 -6.70 -0.88
C ALA A 226 1.54 -5.95 -2.17
N ASN A 227 2.76 -5.44 -2.28
CA ASN A 227 3.30 -4.87 -3.52
C ASN A 227 3.28 -5.90 -4.67
N CYS A 228 3.68 -7.14 -4.39
CA CYS A 228 3.69 -8.22 -5.38
C CYS A 228 2.27 -8.60 -5.82
N PHE A 229 1.35 -8.79 -4.90
CA PHE A 229 -0.05 -9.10 -5.18
C PHE A 229 -0.75 -7.96 -5.94
N GLY A 230 -0.49 -6.71 -5.55
CA GLY A 230 -1.01 -5.54 -6.26
C GLY A 230 -0.51 -5.49 -7.71
N ALA A 231 0.79 -5.70 -7.91
CA ALA A 231 1.39 -5.70 -9.24
C ALA A 231 0.94 -6.90 -10.10
N LEU A 232 0.71 -8.07 -9.49
CA LEU A 232 0.13 -9.24 -10.16
C LEU A 232 -1.30 -8.92 -10.67
N ALA A 233 -2.10 -8.24 -9.88
CA ALA A 233 -3.45 -7.82 -10.28
C ALA A 233 -3.43 -6.73 -11.37
N LEU A 234 -2.49 -5.79 -11.30
CA LEU A 234 -2.27 -4.80 -12.37
C LEU A 234 -1.88 -5.49 -13.69
N ALA A 235 -1.05 -6.54 -13.65
CA ALA A 235 -0.71 -7.34 -14.83
C ALA A 235 -1.93 -8.07 -15.42
N ALA A 236 -2.83 -8.59 -14.57
CA ALA A 236 -4.07 -9.24 -15.00
C ALA A 236 -5.03 -8.28 -15.72
N ALA A 237 -4.99 -6.99 -15.38
CA ALA A 237 -5.81 -5.93 -15.98
C ALA A 237 -5.11 -5.20 -17.14
N ALA A 238 -3.80 -5.37 -17.33
CA ALA A 238 -3.00 -4.63 -18.29
C ALA A 238 -3.48 -4.83 -19.75
N GLY A 239 -3.59 -3.73 -20.49
CA GLY A 239 -4.04 -3.73 -21.89
C GLY A 239 -5.55 -3.95 -22.07
N ARG A 240 -6.35 -3.86 -20.98
CA ARG A 240 -7.79 -4.13 -21.00
C ARG A 240 -8.60 -2.99 -20.40
N GLY A 241 -9.65 -2.57 -21.12
CA GLY A 241 -10.55 -1.50 -20.66
C GLY A 241 -9.84 -0.17 -20.44
N SER A 242 -9.93 0.37 -19.24
CA SER A 242 -9.34 1.65 -18.87
C SER A 242 -7.86 1.57 -18.47
N ILE A 243 -7.30 0.36 -18.32
CA ILE A 243 -5.92 0.15 -17.89
C ILE A 243 -5.07 -0.29 -19.09
N SER A 244 -4.47 0.67 -19.79
CA SER A 244 -3.54 0.37 -20.87
C SER A 244 -2.27 -0.33 -20.33
N THR A 245 -1.54 -1.02 -21.21
CA THR A 245 -0.25 -1.63 -20.83
C THR A 245 0.73 -0.59 -20.29
N SER A 246 0.78 0.59 -20.91
CA SER A 246 1.63 1.70 -20.44
C SER A 246 1.22 2.21 -19.06
N LEU A 247 -0.09 2.33 -18.77
CA LEU A 247 -0.58 2.74 -17.46
C LEU A 247 -0.28 1.70 -16.38
N ALA A 248 -0.46 0.42 -16.68
CA ALA A 248 -0.08 -0.66 -15.77
C ALA A 248 1.42 -0.68 -15.50
N GLY A 249 2.26 -0.46 -16.53
CA GLY A 249 3.70 -0.33 -16.38
C GLY A 249 4.10 0.88 -15.52
N ALA A 250 3.47 2.05 -15.74
CA ALA A 250 3.70 3.23 -14.91
C ALA A 250 3.28 2.99 -13.44
N ALA A 251 2.19 2.25 -13.21
CA ALA A 251 1.78 1.87 -11.86
C ALA A 251 2.79 0.90 -11.20
N LEU A 252 3.34 -0.05 -11.95
CA LEU A 252 4.44 -0.91 -11.48
C LEU A 252 5.67 -0.09 -11.08
N ASP A 253 6.07 0.88 -11.88
CA ASP A 253 7.25 1.71 -11.60
C ASP A 253 7.06 2.57 -10.33
N THR A 254 5.83 2.87 -9.96
CA THR A 254 5.50 3.60 -8.72
C THR A 254 6.03 2.87 -7.47
N TYR A 255 6.01 1.54 -7.44
CA TYR A 255 6.57 0.74 -6.33
C TYR A 255 8.10 0.91 -6.16
N GLY A 256 8.80 1.39 -7.16
CA GLY A 256 10.21 1.74 -7.09
C GLY A 256 10.48 3.24 -6.89
N ASN A 257 9.43 4.07 -6.89
CA ASN A 257 9.55 5.51 -6.65
C ASN A 257 9.20 5.85 -5.19
N THR A 258 9.97 5.28 -4.28
CA THR A 258 9.76 5.29 -2.84
C THR A 258 11.11 5.35 -2.13
N ASP A 259 11.13 5.59 -0.82
CA ASP A 259 12.33 5.56 0.00
C ASP A 259 12.55 4.18 0.64
N ASP A 260 13.75 3.94 1.15
CA ASP A 260 14.04 2.78 1.99
C ASP A 260 13.32 2.94 3.34
N SER A 261 12.71 1.88 3.83
CA SER A 261 11.94 1.89 5.07
C SER A 261 12.18 0.62 5.89
N ASP A 262 12.13 0.76 7.21
CA ASP A 262 12.26 -0.36 8.14
C ASP A 262 11.10 -1.36 8.04
N THR A 263 9.93 -0.87 7.60
CA THR A 263 8.69 -1.65 7.50
C THR A 263 8.37 -2.11 6.09
N HIS A 264 8.73 -1.34 5.06
CA HIS A 264 8.47 -1.69 3.65
C HIS A 264 9.71 -2.23 2.92
N GLY A 265 10.87 -2.24 3.58
CA GLY A 265 12.13 -2.68 3.00
C GLY A 265 12.78 -1.62 2.10
N SER A 266 13.89 -2.00 1.48
CA SER A 266 14.58 -1.10 0.57
C SER A 266 13.79 -0.87 -0.71
N ARG A 267 13.89 0.34 -1.27
CA ARG A 267 13.34 0.70 -2.59
C ARG A 267 13.61 -0.37 -3.66
N ARG A 268 14.82 -0.94 -3.64
CA ARG A 268 15.20 -2.02 -4.56
C ARG A 268 14.32 -3.26 -4.37
N ASN A 269 14.06 -3.67 -3.14
CA ASN A 269 13.26 -4.85 -2.83
C ASN A 269 11.78 -4.59 -3.07
N GLN A 270 11.28 -3.40 -2.79
CA GLN A 270 9.91 -3.01 -3.12
C GLN A 270 9.63 -3.18 -4.62
N LEU A 271 10.48 -2.62 -5.48
CA LEU A 271 10.35 -2.78 -6.93
C LEU A 271 10.62 -4.22 -7.39
N LYS A 272 11.56 -4.94 -6.76
CA LYS A 272 11.86 -6.34 -7.09
C LYS A 272 10.62 -7.21 -6.90
N TRP A 273 9.96 -7.11 -5.75
CA TRP A 273 8.78 -7.91 -5.44
C TRP A 273 7.57 -7.53 -6.30
N ALA A 274 7.34 -6.24 -6.54
CA ALA A 274 6.32 -5.82 -7.48
C ALA A 274 6.56 -6.38 -8.89
N LYS A 275 7.80 -6.34 -9.39
CA LYS A 275 8.17 -6.96 -10.68
C LYS A 275 7.98 -8.47 -10.68
N ALA A 276 8.25 -9.15 -9.56
CA ALA A 276 8.02 -10.59 -9.46
C ALA A 276 6.54 -10.95 -9.70
N GLY A 277 5.60 -10.22 -9.12
CA GLY A 277 4.17 -10.38 -9.36
C GLY A 277 3.78 -10.02 -10.81
N PHE A 278 4.22 -8.87 -11.29
CA PHE A 278 3.82 -8.36 -12.60
C PHE A 278 4.28 -9.26 -13.76
N VAL A 279 5.48 -9.83 -13.66
CA VAL A 279 6.08 -10.66 -14.71
C VAL A 279 5.79 -12.15 -14.48
N GLY A 280 5.82 -12.60 -13.22
CA GLY A 280 5.68 -14.01 -12.85
C GLY A 280 4.28 -14.58 -13.11
N LYS A 281 3.25 -13.76 -13.05
CA LYS A 281 1.84 -14.10 -13.38
C LYS A 281 1.20 -15.17 -12.49
N THR A 282 1.89 -15.65 -11.46
CA THR A 282 1.39 -16.64 -10.50
C THR A 282 1.58 -16.13 -9.07
N THR A 283 0.73 -16.56 -8.17
CA THR A 283 0.77 -16.17 -6.75
C THR A 283 2.03 -16.68 -6.05
N SER A 284 2.60 -17.83 -6.48
CA SER A 284 3.85 -18.36 -5.95
C SER A 284 5.03 -17.41 -6.15
N SER A 285 5.00 -16.55 -7.19
CA SER A 285 6.00 -15.50 -7.40
C SER A 285 6.04 -14.46 -6.26
N CYS A 286 5.00 -14.41 -5.44
CA CYS A 286 4.83 -13.48 -4.32
C CYS A 286 5.10 -14.12 -2.95
N ASN A 287 5.78 -15.26 -2.91
CA ASN A 287 6.09 -15.92 -1.65
C ASN A 287 7.26 -15.25 -0.92
N THR A 288 7.00 -14.12 -0.26
CA THR A 288 8.00 -13.42 0.54
C THR A 288 8.41 -14.21 1.80
N TRP A 289 7.60 -15.18 2.21
CA TRP A 289 7.83 -15.98 3.41
C TRP A 289 8.92 -17.04 3.22
N ALA A 290 9.08 -17.56 2.00
CA ALA A 290 10.16 -18.47 1.62
C ALA A 290 11.47 -17.73 1.27
N ALA A 291 11.44 -16.39 1.14
CA ALA A 291 12.60 -15.60 0.77
C ALA A 291 13.61 -15.45 1.92
N THR A 292 14.89 -15.23 1.58
CA THR A 292 15.92 -14.91 2.57
C THR A 292 15.69 -13.53 3.19
N ALA A 293 16.23 -13.28 4.39
CA ALA A 293 16.13 -11.99 5.07
C ALA A 293 16.69 -10.84 4.22
N SER A 294 17.73 -11.05 3.42
CA SER A 294 18.31 -10.03 2.53
C SER A 294 17.41 -9.66 1.35
N GLU A 295 16.53 -10.57 0.94
CA GLU A 295 15.58 -10.32 -0.16
C GLU A 295 14.34 -9.54 0.27
N VAL A 296 14.15 -9.40 1.58
CA VAL A 296 13.06 -8.63 2.19
C VAL A 296 13.53 -7.44 3.02
N LYS A 297 14.84 -7.12 2.97
CA LYS A 297 15.43 -6.00 3.70
C LYS A 297 15.34 -4.69 2.91
#